data_0315496650448e77a0bd1a0fb74b9b2b
#
_entry.id   0315496650448e77a0bd1a0fb74b9b2b
#
_cell.length_a   1.000
_cell.length_b   1.000
_cell.length_c   1.000
_cell.angle_alpha   90.00
_cell.angle_beta   90.00
_cell.angle_gamma   90.00
#
_symmetry.space_group_name_H-M   'P 1'
#
loop_
_entity.id
_entity.type
_entity.pdbx_description
1 polymer ?
#
loop_
_entity_poly.entity_id
_entity_poly.type
_entity_poly.pdbx_seq_one_letter_code
_entity_poly.pdbx_strand_id
1 'polypeptide(L)'
;MELGKISMEEFNTVVKANGMFAVPPQNQVDVSAYYAGYVKNIKWLPGDEVKKGQELFTIENPEYVQIQQDFLEAKGQLNYLKSDYERQKELLANNISSKKNFLKAESEYAVTHARHQSLKKKLSLMNINHKTLSVENIRSVIAIRSPLSGYITRINASNGMYLNPSDVALTVTNTDDLHVELKIFEKDL
;
A
#
# COMPACT_ATOMS: atom_id res chain seq x y z
N MET A 1 51.12 48.06 42.91
CA MET A 1 49.75 47.84 42.55
C MET A 1 49.67 47.79 41.02
N GLU A 2 49.61 46.63 40.41
CA GLU A 2 49.41 46.49 38.96
C GLU A 2 47.91 46.53 38.67
N LEU A 3 47.54 47.50 37.87
CA LEU A 3 46.15 47.58 37.36
C LEU A 3 46.01 46.71 36.11
N GLY A 4 45.24 45.63 36.22
CA GLY A 4 44.89 44.77 35.06
C GLY A 4 44.02 45.53 34.09
N LYS A 5 44.14 45.21 32.78
CA LYS A 5 43.19 45.66 31.75
C LYS A 5 41.93 44.86 31.81
N ILE A 6 40.81 45.52 31.75
CA ILE A 6 39.48 44.86 31.60
C ILE A 6 39.42 44.31 30.18
N SER A 7 39.27 42.99 30.04
CA SER A 7 38.98 42.31 28.79
C SER A 7 37.56 41.70 28.84
N MET A 8 36.85 41.77 27.73
CA MET A 8 35.59 41.01 27.59
C MET A 8 35.99 39.56 27.29
N GLU A 9 35.53 38.64 28.13
CA GLU A 9 35.64 37.21 27.91
C GLU A 9 34.22 36.64 27.74
N GLU A 10 34.02 35.78 26.73
CA GLU A 10 32.78 35.06 26.53
C GLU A 10 32.75 33.86 27.49
N PHE A 11 31.76 33.84 28.36
CA PHE A 11 31.48 32.69 29.24
C PHE A 11 30.52 31.76 28.57
N ASN A 12 31.00 30.58 28.17
CA ASN A 12 30.16 29.52 27.65
C ASN A 12 29.56 28.68 28.79
N THR A 13 28.24 28.69 28.93
CA THR A 13 27.53 27.81 29.87
C THR A 13 27.28 26.46 29.18
N VAL A 14 27.74 25.37 29.80
CA VAL A 14 27.51 24.03 29.29
C VAL A 14 26.25 23.46 29.91
N VAL A 15 25.24 23.22 29.08
CA VAL A 15 24.01 22.54 29.48
C VAL A 15 24.13 21.08 29.13
N LYS A 16 23.95 20.19 30.15
CA LYS A 16 23.90 18.75 29.95
C LYS A 16 22.47 18.33 29.71
N ALA A 17 22.20 17.76 28.55
CA ALA A 17 20.89 17.27 28.19
C ALA A 17 20.93 15.77 27.81
N ASN A 18 19.88 15.06 28.13
CA ASN A 18 19.66 13.71 27.63
C ASN A 18 18.84 13.80 26.32
N GLY A 19 19.27 13.06 25.32
CA GLY A 19 18.58 13.04 24.03
C GLY A 19 18.43 11.63 23.49
N MET A 20 17.56 11.49 22.50
CA MET A 20 17.39 10.27 21.72
C MET A 20 17.42 10.59 20.23
N PHE A 21 17.87 9.63 19.43
CA PHE A 21 17.67 9.73 17.98
C PHE A 21 16.21 9.48 17.66
N ALA A 22 15.63 10.38 16.88
CA ALA A 22 14.27 10.28 16.38
C ALA A 22 14.26 10.35 14.86
N VAL A 23 13.24 9.75 14.28
CA VAL A 23 12.98 9.76 12.84
C VAL A 23 11.66 10.48 12.61
N PRO A 24 11.58 11.40 11.64
CA PRO A 24 10.32 12.03 11.28
C PRO A 24 9.24 10.97 10.97
N PRO A 25 7.96 11.18 11.36
CA PRO A 25 6.90 10.19 11.15
C PRO A 25 6.72 9.77 9.69
N GLN A 26 6.99 10.65 8.72
CA GLN A 26 6.94 10.36 7.29
C GLN A 26 8.00 9.35 6.82
N ASN A 27 9.06 9.18 7.59
CA ASN A 27 10.18 8.28 7.29
C ASN A 27 10.01 6.90 7.94
N GLN A 28 8.90 6.67 8.62
CA GLN A 28 8.54 5.37 9.21
C GLN A 28 7.20 4.91 8.64
N VAL A 29 7.12 3.64 8.23
CA VAL A 29 5.90 3.04 7.71
C VAL A 29 5.69 1.67 8.32
N ASP A 30 4.50 1.51 8.90
CA ASP A 30 4.00 0.22 9.34
C ASP A 30 3.40 -0.52 8.13
N VAL A 31 3.95 -1.68 7.83
CA VAL A 31 3.53 -2.50 6.71
C VAL A 31 2.52 -3.53 7.18
N SER A 32 1.32 -3.44 6.63
CA SER A 32 0.22 -4.39 6.79
C SER A 32 -0.22 -4.94 5.43
N ALA A 33 -1.15 -5.89 5.42
CA ALA A 33 -1.77 -6.39 4.21
C ALA A 33 -3.17 -5.79 4.03
N TYR A 34 -3.55 -5.44 2.80
CA TYR A 34 -4.91 -4.96 2.51
C TYR A 34 -5.99 -6.05 2.68
N TYR A 35 -5.61 -7.30 2.57
CA TYR A 35 -6.47 -8.48 2.71
C TYR A 35 -5.84 -9.45 3.68
N ALA A 36 -6.66 -10.10 4.48
CA ALA A 36 -6.22 -11.13 5.41
C ALA A 36 -5.58 -12.33 4.69
N GLY A 37 -4.76 -13.08 5.41
CA GLY A 37 -4.18 -14.32 4.90
C GLY A 37 -3.05 -14.87 5.76
N TYR A 38 -2.54 -16.02 5.36
CA TYR A 38 -1.42 -16.68 6.03
C TYR A 38 -0.09 -16.17 5.50
N VAL A 39 0.76 -15.70 6.40
CA VAL A 39 2.12 -15.25 6.07
C VAL A 39 2.94 -16.42 5.56
N LYS A 40 3.56 -16.22 4.40
CA LYS A 40 4.54 -17.13 3.82
C LYS A 40 5.85 -16.39 3.56
N ASN A 41 6.95 -17.11 3.72
CA ASN A 41 8.27 -16.71 3.23
C ASN A 41 8.75 -15.32 3.70
N ILE A 42 8.58 -15.02 5.00
CA ILE A 42 9.26 -13.89 5.63
C ILE A 42 10.71 -14.31 5.98
N LYS A 43 11.72 -13.59 5.46
CA LYS A 43 13.15 -13.94 5.58
C LYS A 43 13.97 -12.86 6.29
N TRP A 44 13.37 -11.73 6.54
CA TRP A 44 14.03 -10.53 7.03
C TRP A 44 14.28 -10.60 8.53
N LEU A 45 15.33 -9.89 8.96
CA LEU A 45 15.67 -9.65 10.36
C LEU A 45 15.61 -8.15 10.67
N PRO A 46 15.33 -7.75 11.91
CA PRO A 46 15.52 -6.36 12.32
C PRO A 46 16.96 -5.92 12.05
N GLY A 47 17.12 -4.76 11.42
CA GLY A 47 18.40 -4.22 10.96
C GLY A 47 18.69 -4.43 9.48
N ASP A 48 17.94 -5.30 8.78
CA ASP A 48 18.14 -5.52 7.36
C ASP A 48 17.69 -4.30 6.53
N GLU A 49 18.49 -3.96 5.52
CA GLU A 49 18.18 -2.89 4.57
C GLU A 49 17.24 -3.40 3.48
N VAL A 50 16.23 -2.60 3.14
CA VAL A 50 15.27 -2.88 2.07
C VAL A 50 15.10 -1.68 1.15
N LYS A 51 14.87 -1.93 -0.13
CA LYS A 51 14.60 -0.91 -1.14
C LYS A 51 13.10 -0.77 -1.38
N LYS A 52 12.67 0.43 -1.75
CA LYS A 52 11.28 0.65 -2.19
C LYS A 52 10.89 -0.32 -3.30
N GLY A 53 9.74 -0.99 -3.13
CA GLY A 53 9.25 -2.01 -4.07
C GLY A 53 9.83 -3.41 -3.85
N GLN A 54 10.81 -3.58 -2.97
CA GLN A 54 11.38 -4.89 -2.63
C GLN A 54 10.35 -5.74 -1.89
N GLU A 55 10.31 -7.04 -2.19
CA GLU A 55 9.42 -7.98 -1.53
C GLU A 55 9.85 -8.19 -0.08
N LEU A 56 8.90 -7.99 0.84
CA LEU A 56 9.10 -8.17 2.27
C LEU A 56 8.67 -9.56 2.72
N PHE A 57 7.49 -9.97 2.33
CA PHE A 57 6.93 -11.29 2.59
C PHE A 57 5.80 -11.57 1.62
N THR A 58 5.31 -12.79 1.63
CA THR A 58 4.15 -13.18 0.84
C THR A 58 3.00 -13.60 1.74
N ILE A 59 1.77 -13.40 1.26
CA ILE A 59 0.54 -13.82 1.94
C ILE A 59 -0.22 -14.77 1.02
N GLU A 60 -0.75 -15.83 1.60
CA GLU A 60 -1.61 -16.79 0.93
C GLU A 60 -3.05 -16.67 1.42
N ASN A 61 -3.99 -16.54 0.48
CA ASN A 61 -5.44 -16.61 0.74
C ASN A 61 -6.17 -17.12 -0.49
N PRO A 62 -7.04 -18.14 -0.37
CA PRO A 62 -7.89 -18.63 -1.47
C PRO A 62 -8.81 -17.54 -2.07
N GLU A 63 -9.22 -16.53 -1.29
CA GLU A 63 -10.05 -15.42 -1.77
C GLU A 63 -9.37 -14.64 -2.90
N TYR A 64 -8.03 -14.64 -2.95
CA TYR A 64 -7.30 -13.98 -4.04
C TYR A 64 -7.56 -14.64 -5.39
N VAL A 65 -7.76 -15.95 -5.41
CA VAL A 65 -8.14 -16.71 -6.61
C VAL A 65 -9.53 -16.25 -7.08
N GLN A 66 -10.50 -16.15 -6.15
CA GLN A 66 -11.86 -15.74 -6.46
C GLN A 66 -11.94 -14.33 -7.06
N ILE A 67 -11.22 -13.37 -6.48
CA ILE A 67 -11.19 -11.98 -7.00
C ILE A 67 -10.63 -11.93 -8.44
N GLN A 68 -9.61 -12.75 -8.73
CA GLN A 68 -9.03 -12.82 -10.07
C GLN A 68 -9.98 -13.50 -11.07
N GLN A 69 -10.64 -14.57 -10.65
CA GLN A 69 -11.69 -15.24 -11.46
C GLN A 69 -12.82 -14.27 -11.77
N ASP A 70 -13.39 -13.62 -10.76
CA ASP A 70 -14.48 -12.65 -10.92
C ASP A 70 -14.12 -11.53 -11.89
N PHE A 71 -12.86 -11.06 -11.86
CA PHE A 71 -12.38 -10.05 -12.81
C PHE A 71 -12.35 -10.57 -14.25
N LEU A 72 -11.85 -11.78 -14.47
CA LEU A 72 -11.82 -12.39 -15.81
C LEU A 72 -13.21 -12.63 -16.36
N GLU A 73 -14.15 -13.08 -15.53
CA GLU A 73 -15.55 -13.24 -15.88
C GLU A 73 -16.20 -11.90 -16.27
N ALA A 74 -16.05 -10.88 -15.40
CA ALA A 74 -16.59 -9.56 -15.68
C ALA A 74 -15.98 -8.93 -16.95
N LYS A 75 -14.68 -9.17 -17.21
CA LYS A 75 -14.00 -8.72 -18.43
C LYS A 75 -14.57 -9.39 -19.68
N GLY A 76 -14.84 -10.71 -19.63
CA GLY A 76 -15.44 -11.46 -20.73
C GLY A 76 -16.84 -10.96 -21.05
N GLN A 77 -17.70 -10.84 -20.02
CA GLN A 77 -19.07 -10.35 -20.16
C GLN A 77 -19.14 -8.91 -20.67
N LEU A 78 -18.22 -8.04 -20.21
CA LEU A 78 -18.22 -6.62 -20.54
C LEU A 78 -18.09 -6.37 -22.05
N ASN A 79 -17.26 -7.15 -22.75
CA ASN A 79 -17.08 -7.01 -24.19
C ASN A 79 -18.38 -7.31 -24.95
N TYR A 80 -19.07 -8.37 -24.58
CA TYR A 80 -20.37 -8.74 -25.16
C TYR A 80 -21.44 -7.67 -24.89
N LEU A 81 -21.59 -7.27 -23.62
CA LEU A 81 -22.62 -6.32 -23.21
C LEU A 81 -22.37 -4.92 -23.80
N LYS A 82 -21.10 -4.53 -23.98
CA LYS A 82 -20.78 -3.29 -24.69
C LYS A 82 -21.25 -3.30 -26.14
N SER A 83 -20.98 -4.38 -26.85
CA SER A 83 -21.42 -4.54 -28.24
C SER A 83 -22.94 -4.59 -28.36
N ASP A 84 -23.64 -5.24 -27.40
CA ASP A 84 -25.08 -5.27 -27.37
C ASP A 84 -25.69 -3.88 -27.10
N TYR A 85 -25.16 -3.16 -26.11
CA TYR A 85 -25.55 -1.79 -25.81
C TYR A 85 -25.40 -0.86 -27.04
N GLU A 86 -24.25 -0.91 -27.72
CA GLU A 86 -23.97 -0.10 -28.91
C GLU A 86 -24.96 -0.45 -30.05
N ARG A 87 -25.21 -1.73 -30.26
CA ARG A 87 -26.20 -2.21 -31.24
C ARG A 87 -27.62 -1.76 -30.92
N GLN A 88 -28.07 -1.92 -29.64
CA GLN A 88 -29.42 -1.49 -29.25
C GLN A 88 -29.59 0.04 -29.35
N LYS A 89 -28.54 0.78 -29.09
CA LYS A 89 -28.52 2.24 -29.26
C LYS A 89 -28.73 2.65 -30.73
N GLU A 90 -28.04 1.98 -31.64
CA GLU A 90 -28.19 2.22 -33.09
C GLU A 90 -29.57 1.80 -33.60
N LEU A 91 -30.07 0.64 -33.20
CA LEU A 91 -31.41 0.17 -33.57
C LEU A 91 -32.52 1.08 -33.03
N LEU A 92 -32.36 1.64 -31.84
CA LEU A 92 -33.32 2.60 -31.28
C LEU A 92 -33.29 3.92 -32.10
N ALA A 93 -32.10 4.42 -32.45
CA ALA A 93 -31.95 5.62 -33.26
C ALA A 93 -32.64 5.49 -34.63
N ASN A 94 -32.68 4.28 -35.21
CA ASN A 94 -33.35 3.97 -36.46
C ASN A 94 -34.83 3.51 -36.27
N ASN A 95 -35.41 3.65 -35.07
CA ASN A 95 -36.79 3.21 -34.74
C ASN A 95 -37.07 1.72 -34.98
N ILE A 96 -36.04 0.86 -34.93
CA ILE A 96 -36.16 -0.59 -35.16
C ILE A 96 -36.31 -1.36 -33.84
N SER A 97 -35.71 -0.85 -32.74
CA SER A 97 -35.81 -1.46 -31.41
C SER A 97 -36.64 -0.61 -30.46
N SER A 98 -37.20 -1.22 -29.43
CA SER A 98 -37.96 -0.52 -28.40
C SER A 98 -37.04 0.17 -27.38
N LYS A 99 -37.52 1.27 -26.82
CA LYS A 99 -36.82 1.96 -25.71
C LYS A 99 -36.54 1.02 -24.52
N LYS A 100 -37.45 0.04 -24.29
CA LYS A 100 -37.28 -0.98 -23.22
C LYS A 100 -36.05 -1.85 -23.46
N ASN A 101 -35.80 -2.30 -24.67
CA ASN A 101 -34.66 -3.14 -25.02
C ASN A 101 -33.32 -2.33 -24.87
N PHE A 102 -33.33 -1.11 -25.33
CA PHE A 102 -32.17 -0.21 -25.14
C PHE A 102 -31.85 0.00 -23.65
N LEU A 103 -32.85 0.37 -22.82
CA LEU A 103 -32.64 0.61 -21.39
C LEU A 103 -32.18 -0.66 -20.68
N LYS A 104 -32.63 -1.85 -21.09
CA LYS A 104 -32.15 -3.12 -20.55
C LYS A 104 -30.66 -3.32 -20.85
N ALA A 105 -30.24 -3.20 -22.12
CA ALA A 105 -28.86 -3.36 -22.52
C ALA A 105 -27.93 -2.31 -21.87
N GLU A 106 -28.39 -1.06 -21.77
CA GLU A 106 -27.69 0.02 -21.09
C GLU A 106 -27.45 -0.31 -19.60
N SER A 107 -28.50 -0.77 -18.91
CA SER A 107 -28.40 -1.14 -17.49
C SER A 107 -27.43 -2.32 -17.27
N GLU A 108 -27.54 -3.38 -18.07
CA GLU A 108 -26.68 -4.56 -17.97
C GLU A 108 -25.20 -4.21 -18.22
N TYR A 109 -24.94 -3.38 -19.24
CA TYR A 109 -23.60 -2.88 -19.52
C TYR A 109 -23.09 -2.03 -18.36
N ALA A 110 -23.88 -1.08 -17.84
CA ALA A 110 -23.47 -0.19 -16.75
C ALA A 110 -23.11 -0.94 -15.47
N VAL A 111 -23.95 -1.92 -15.07
CA VAL A 111 -23.72 -2.76 -13.89
C VAL A 111 -22.43 -3.57 -14.03
N THR A 112 -22.25 -4.24 -15.17
CA THR A 112 -21.05 -5.07 -15.40
C THR A 112 -19.80 -4.22 -15.53
N HIS A 113 -19.89 -3.04 -16.13
CA HIS A 113 -18.78 -2.08 -16.20
C HIS A 113 -18.35 -1.62 -14.81
N ALA A 114 -19.31 -1.27 -13.95
CA ALA A 114 -19.01 -0.88 -12.57
C ALA A 114 -18.34 -2.03 -11.77
N ARG A 115 -18.86 -3.26 -11.91
CA ARG A 115 -18.25 -4.46 -11.30
C ARG A 115 -16.82 -4.67 -11.77
N HIS A 116 -16.59 -4.61 -13.08
CA HIS A 116 -15.24 -4.75 -13.66
C HIS A 116 -14.28 -3.68 -13.15
N GLN A 117 -14.70 -2.41 -13.05
CA GLN A 117 -13.86 -1.33 -12.51
C GLN A 117 -13.53 -1.53 -11.03
N SER A 118 -14.50 -2.00 -10.23
CA SER A 118 -14.27 -2.32 -8.81
C SER A 118 -13.25 -3.44 -8.66
N LEU A 119 -13.39 -4.54 -9.40
CA LEU A 119 -12.46 -5.67 -9.37
C LEU A 119 -11.06 -5.27 -9.84
N LYS A 120 -10.96 -4.40 -10.86
CA LYS A 120 -9.69 -3.81 -11.30
C LYS A 120 -8.98 -3.05 -10.17
N LYS A 121 -9.71 -2.29 -9.36
CA LYS A 121 -9.16 -1.61 -8.18
C LYS A 121 -8.68 -2.59 -7.12
N LYS A 122 -9.48 -3.63 -6.82
CA LYS A 122 -9.09 -4.71 -5.89
C LYS A 122 -7.79 -5.39 -6.32
N LEU A 123 -7.64 -5.74 -7.60
CA LEU A 123 -6.39 -6.32 -8.14
C LEU A 123 -5.20 -5.38 -7.99
N SER A 124 -5.40 -4.07 -8.19
CA SER A 124 -4.33 -3.09 -8.00
C SER A 124 -3.84 -3.02 -6.55
N LEU A 125 -4.75 -3.13 -5.56
CA LEU A 125 -4.39 -3.21 -4.13
C LEU A 125 -3.59 -4.48 -3.79
N MET A 126 -3.80 -5.55 -4.56
CA MET A 126 -3.07 -6.82 -4.44
C MET A 126 -1.76 -6.83 -5.24
N ASN A 127 -1.36 -5.72 -5.87
CA ASN A 127 -0.23 -5.65 -6.80
C ASN A 127 -0.31 -6.68 -7.94
N ILE A 128 -1.53 -7.00 -8.38
CA ILE A 128 -1.77 -7.87 -9.54
C ILE A 128 -2.03 -7.01 -10.77
N ASN A 129 -1.24 -7.22 -11.82
CA ASN A 129 -1.42 -6.51 -13.08
C ASN A 129 -2.62 -7.09 -13.85
N HIS A 130 -3.74 -6.37 -13.83
CA HIS A 130 -4.97 -6.77 -14.52
C HIS A 130 -4.85 -6.87 -16.05
N LYS A 131 -3.81 -6.25 -16.66
CA LYS A 131 -3.60 -6.31 -18.13
C LYS A 131 -3.01 -7.65 -18.57
N THR A 132 -2.17 -8.24 -17.73
CA THR A 132 -1.49 -9.52 -18.00
C THR A 132 -2.17 -10.70 -17.32
N LEU A 133 -3.25 -10.45 -16.54
CA LEU A 133 -3.99 -11.51 -15.87
C LEU A 133 -4.75 -12.37 -16.87
N SER A 134 -4.53 -13.68 -16.79
CA SER A 134 -5.18 -14.74 -17.57
C SER A 134 -5.49 -15.93 -16.66
N VAL A 135 -6.24 -16.89 -17.17
CA VAL A 135 -6.62 -18.11 -16.42
C VAL A 135 -5.40 -18.90 -15.96
N GLU A 136 -4.33 -18.91 -16.78
CA GLU A 136 -3.12 -19.68 -16.53
C GLU A 136 -2.24 -19.08 -15.42
N ASN A 137 -2.40 -17.80 -15.08
CA ASN A 137 -1.55 -17.12 -14.10
C ASN A 137 -2.28 -16.65 -12.84
N ILE A 138 -3.46 -17.21 -12.58
CA ILE A 138 -4.18 -17.03 -11.31
C ILE A 138 -3.34 -17.61 -10.17
N ARG A 139 -3.27 -16.89 -9.03
CA ARG A 139 -2.44 -17.27 -7.89
C ARG A 139 -3.13 -16.99 -6.56
N SER A 140 -2.91 -17.86 -5.58
CA SER A 140 -3.38 -17.70 -4.19
C SER A 140 -2.40 -16.91 -3.32
N VAL A 141 -1.17 -16.70 -3.80
CA VAL A 141 -0.09 -16.05 -3.06
C VAL A 141 0.23 -14.70 -3.69
N ILE A 142 0.27 -13.66 -2.87
CA ILE A 142 0.65 -12.31 -3.29
C ILE A 142 1.85 -11.81 -2.49
N ALA A 143 2.69 -10.98 -3.12
CA ALA A 143 3.84 -10.35 -2.48
C ALA A 143 3.48 -9.00 -1.88
N ILE A 144 3.83 -8.81 -0.62
CA ILE A 144 3.79 -7.53 0.06
C ILE A 144 5.16 -6.87 -0.08
N ARG A 145 5.16 -5.61 -0.55
CA ARG A 145 6.39 -4.89 -0.92
C ARG A 145 6.59 -3.66 -0.06
N SER A 146 7.86 -3.28 0.13
CA SER A 146 8.20 -2.07 0.88
C SER A 146 7.72 -0.81 0.13
N PRO A 147 6.99 0.10 0.81
CA PRO A 147 6.58 1.37 0.24
C PRO A 147 7.72 2.40 0.17
N LEU A 148 8.78 2.22 0.97
CA LEU A 148 9.96 3.10 1.02
C LEU A 148 11.26 2.29 1.11
N SER A 149 12.40 2.93 0.89
CA SER A 149 13.72 2.38 1.17
C SER A 149 14.12 2.73 2.60
N GLY A 150 14.79 1.81 3.30
CA GLY A 150 15.22 1.99 4.67
C GLY A 150 15.54 0.67 5.35
N TYR A 151 15.46 0.65 6.67
CA TYR A 151 15.80 -0.51 7.50
C TYR A 151 14.56 -1.09 8.16
N ILE A 152 14.50 -2.40 8.28
CA ILE A 152 13.46 -3.08 9.05
C ILE A 152 13.77 -2.88 10.54
N THR A 153 12.89 -2.17 11.26
CA THR A 153 13.09 -1.87 12.68
C THR A 153 12.32 -2.80 13.60
N ARG A 154 11.21 -3.37 13.11
CA ARG A 154 10.38 -4.30 13.89
C ARG A 154 9.76 -5.34 12.97
N ILE A 155 9.65 -6.57 13.47
CA ILE A 155 8.93 -7.67 12.81
C ILE A 155 7.99 -8.28 13.84
N ASN A 156 6.68 -8.24 13.57
CA ASN A 156 5.63 -8.81 14.41
C ASN A 156 5.04 -10.08 13.78
N ALA A 157 5.24 -10.27 12.46
CA ALA A 157 4.73 -11.42 11.73
C ALA A 157 5.74 -12.58 11.72
N SER A 158 5.23 -13.79 11.67
CA SER A 158 6.02 -15.02 11.50
C SER A 158 5.42 -15.90 10.40
N ASN A 159 6.23 -16.81 9.84
CA ASN A 159 5.75 -17.77 8.85
C ASN A 159 4.63 -18.63 9.43
N GLY A 160 3.52 -18.76 8.70
CA GLY A 160 2.32 -19.48 9.12
C GLY A 160 1.33 -18.66 9.96
N MET A 161 1.70 -17.47 10.42
CA MET A 161 0.78 -16.59 11.14
C MET A 161 -0.34 -16.09 10.22
N TYR A 162 -1.57 -16.06 10.75
CA TYR A 162 -2.68 -15.40 10.07
C TYR A 162 -2.66 -13.91 10.38
N LEU A 163 -2.64 -13.08 9.35
CA LEU A 163 -2.62 -11.62 9.42
C LEU A 163 -3.97 -11.05 9.00
N ASN A 164 -4.54 -10.17 9.84
CA ASN A 164 -5.69 -9.35 9.47
C ASN A 164 -5.22 -8.01 8.86
N PRO A 165 -6.08 -7.29 8.14
CA PRO A 165 -5.71 -5.99 7.56
C PRO A 165 -5.29 -4.92 8.58
N SER A 166 -5.72 -5.04 9.85
CA SER A 166 -5.35 -4.16 10.96
C SER A 166 -3.99 -4.49 11.59
N ASP A 167 -3.44 -5.66 11.30
CA ASP A 167 -2.23 -6.14 11.96
C ASP A 167 -0.99 -5.58 11.25
N VAL A 168 -0.07 -5.02 12.03
CA VAL A 168 1.23 -4.56 11.52
C VAL A 168 2.18 -5.75 11.46
N ALA A 169 2.56 -6.15 10.24
CA ALA A 169 3.47 -7.26 10.02
C ALA A 169 4.92 -6.90 10.35
N LEU A 170 5.36 -5.75 9.88
CA LEU A 170 6.70 -5.21 10.13
C LEU A 170 6.71 -3.69 9.95
N THR A 171 7.74 -3.04 10.48
CA THR A 171 7.97 -1.59 10.35
C THR A 171 9.26 -1.36 9.57
N VAL A 172 9.20 -0.48 8.56
CA VAL A 172 10.36 -0.01 7.81
C VAL A 172 10.60 1.46 8.12
N THR A 173 11.84 1.81 8.41
CA THR A 173 12.24 3.16 8.78
C THR A 173 13.37 3.63 7.86
N ASN A 174 13.17 4.78 7.22
CA ASN A 174 14.24 5.48 6.53
C ASN A 174 15.01 6.35 7.54
N THR A 175 16.32 6.18 7.59
CA THR A 175 17.20 6.87 8.55
C THR A 175 17.99 8.02 7.93
N ASP A 176 17.67 8.44 6.69
CA ASP A 176 18.38 9.51 6.00
C ASP A 176 18.25 10.87 6.73
N ASP A 177 17.09 11.10 7.39
CA ASP A 177 16.76 12.33 8.09
C ASP A 177 16.71 12.13 9.63
N LEU A 178 17.70 11.45 10.19
CA LEU A 178 17.82 11.32 11.64
C LEU A 178 18.03 12.68 12.29
N HIS A 179 17.28 12.95 13.36
CA HIS A 179 17.51 14.11 14.21
C HIS A 179 17.62 13.69 15.69
N VAL A 180 18.19 14.60 16.49
CA VAL A 180 18.33 14.38 17.93
C VAL A 180 17.27 15.20 18.65
N GLU A 181 16.41 14.53 19.40
CA GLU A 181 15.49 15.18 20.32
C GLU A 181 16.16 15.31 21.69
N LEU A 182 16.38 16.54 22.16
CA LEU A 182 16.96 16.83 23.46
C LEU A 182 15.87 17.19 24.46
N LYS A 183 15.94 16.61 25.65
CA LYS A 183 15.11 17.01 26.80
C LYS A 183 15.90 17.98 27.64
N ILE A 184 15.54 19.28 27.59
CA ILE A 184 16.17 20.37 28.33
C ILE A 184 15.15 20.89 29.34
N PHE A 185 15.60 21.20 30.55
CA PHE A 185 14.75 21.86 31.54
C PHE A 185 14.64 23.35 31.22
N GLU A 186 13.45 23.93 31.46
CA GLU A 186 13.17 25.34 31.18
C GLU A 186 14.17 26.32 31.85
N LYS A 187 14.69 25.94 33.01
CA LYS A 187 15.70 26.72 33.73
C LYS A 187 17.09 26.77 33.05
N ASP A 188 17.30 25.87 32.08
CA ASP A 188 18.60 25.72 31.39
C ASP A 188 18.51 26.27 29.94
N LEU A 189 17.36 26.90 29.59
CA LEU A 189 17.13 27.67 28.38
C LEU A 189 17.48 29.12 28.62
#